data_d91bbb0f24faa6fc969ccd869e441d97
#
_entry.id   d91bbb0f24faa6fc969ccd869e441d97
#
_cell.length_a   1.000
_cell.length_b   1.000
_cell.length_c   1.000
_cell.angle_alpha   90.00
_cell.angle_beta   90.00
_cell.angle_gamma   90.00
#
_symmetry.space_group_name_H-M   'P 1'
#
loop_
_entity.id
_entity.type
_entity.pdbx_description
1 polymer ?
#
loop_
_entity_poly.entity_id
_entity_poly.type
_entity_poly.pdbx_seq_one_letter_code
_entity_poly.pdbx_strand_id
1 'polypeptide(L)'
;MESLITPQPPDWRLDWDALRDEFQFVRYMQECPQDPVYHAEGDVEIHTRMVCESLVENQRWRGLTPAEREIVFAASLLHDVAKPATTREENGRITSRGHSKRGEMMARELLWLMGASFQAREQVANLVRYHQLPFFLIDRADARRKLFTASQTARCDLLALVTEADARGRICDDRQKLLDNVALFTQYSAEQGCLNAPRKFPSDHSRFLYFRKEDRDPDYLAFDDTICEVIVMSGLPGAGKDHWIEANAPDWPMISLDELRRELKITPAENQGPVVARARERAREYLRRKQSFIWNATNISRQMREHCISLCAAYNARVRIIYVEAGAAALAERNHSRELGVPPEVINRLLARWEPPDLTEAHRVETVVRQ
;
A
#
# COMPACT_ATOMS: atom_id res chain seq x y z
N MET A 1 17.13 -5.63 -2.54
CA MET A 1 16.66 -6.42 -1.37
C MET A 1 17.67 -7.49 -0.92
N GLU A 2 18.89 -7.49 -1.43
CA GLU A 2 19.98 -8.37 -0.95
C GLU A 2 20.21 -8.28 0.57
N SER A 3 19.70 -7.24 1.22
CA SER A 3 19.88 -6.96 2.64
C SER A 3 18.97 -7.73 3.60
N LEU A 4 17.97 -8.50 3.14
CA LEU A 4 17.06 -9.24 4.04
C LEU A 4 17.44 -10.71 4.26
N ILE A 5 18.68 -11.09 4.05
CA ILE A 5 19.24 -12.42 4.35
C ILE A 5 18.29 -13.56 3.92
N THR A 6 17.74 -13.45 2.69
CA THR A 6 16.82 -14.46 2.15
C THR A 6 17.56 -15.80 1.93
N PRO A 7 17.05 -16.92 2.44
CA PRO A 7 17.65 -18.22 2.23
C PRO A 7 17.82 -18.57 0.74
N GLN A 8 19.01 -19.08 0.37
CA GLN A 8 19.40 -19.37 -1.01
C GLN A 8 19.73 -20.85 -1.21
N PRO A 9 19.61 -21.38 -2.46
CA PRO A 9 20.10 -22.69 -2.77
C PRO A 9 21.63 -22.81 -2.57
N PRO A 10 22.22 -24.01 -2.34
CA PRO A 10 21.49 -25.28 -2.28
C PRO A 10 20.84 -25.58 -0.92
N ASP A 11 21.31 -24.96 0.17
CA ASP A 11 21.01 -25.39 1.53
C ASP A 11 19.71 -24.85 2.07
N TRP A 12 19.22 -23.75 1.52
CA TRP A 12 17.98 -23.06 1.96
C TRP A 12 17.94 -22.78 3.47
N ARG A 13 19.12 -22.49 4.04
CA ARG A 13 19.26 -22.30 5.48
C ARG A 13 18.69 -20.95 5.91
N LEU A 14 17.74 -20.99 6.84
CA LEU A 14 17.28 -19.81 7.57
C LEU A 14 18.23 -19.58 8.75
N ASP A 15 18.92 -18.44 8.76
CA ASP A 15 19.72 -17.97 9.88
C ASP A 15 18.93 -16.96 10.70
N TRP A 16 18.11 -17.46 11.62
CA TRP A 16 17.23 -16.62 12.43
C TRP A 16 17.99 -15.72 13.39
N ASP A 17 19.11 -16.19 13.95
CA ASP A 17 19.94 -15.39 14.86
C ASP A 17 20.56 -14.20 14.12
N ALA A 18 21.04 -14.39 12.90
CA ALA A 18 21.54 -13.30 12.07
C ALA A 18 20.43 -12.29 11.75
N LEU A 19 19.20 -12.73 11.43
CA LEU A 19 18.06 -11.82 11.21
C LEU A 19 17.72 -11.03 12.46
N ARG A 20 17.71 -11.66 13.63
CA ARG A 20 17.42 -11.00 14.90
C ARG A 20 18.51 -9.98 15.28
N ASP A 21 19.76 -10.31 15.00
CA ASP A 21 20.90 -9.44 15.32
C ASP A 21 20.95 -8.21 14.38
N GLU A 22 20.65 -8.40 13.11
CA GLU A 22 20.65 -7.33 12.10
C GLU A 22 19.42 -6.41 12.23
N PHE A 23 18.22 -6.97 12.45
CA PHE A 23 16.98 -6.21 12.36
C PHE A 23 16.32 -5.97 13.72
N GLN A 24 16.31 -4.70 14.15
CA GLN A 24 15.68 -4.30 15.41
C GLN A 24 14.17 -4.63 15.45
N PHE A 25 13.47 -4.60 14.30
CA PHE A 25 12.05 -4.94 14.28
C PHE A 25 11.78 -6.40 14.65
N VAL A 26 12.70 -7.34 14.37
CA VAL A 26 12.58 -8.73 14.81
C VAL A 26 12.65 -8.81 16.33
N ARG A 27 13.59 -8.09 16.95
CA ARG A 27 13.69 -8.02 18.42
C ARG A 27 12.45 -7.41 19.08
N TYR A 28 11.80 -6.45 18.44
CA TYR A 28 10.54 -5.87 18.96
C TYR A 28 9.34 -6.83 18.90
N MET A 29 9.41 -7.90 18.12
CA MET A 29 8.39 -8.94 18.11
C MET A 29 8.47 -9.87 19.32
N GLN A 30 9.64 -9.96 19.96
CA GLN A 30 9.88 -10.75 21.15
C GLN A 30 9.00 -10.24 22.30
N GLU A 31 8.48 -11.17 23.10
CA GLU A 31 7.57 -10.87 24.23
C GLU A 31 6.24 -10.19 23.84
N CYS A 32 5.97 -9.98 22.54
CA CYS A 32 4.67 -9.50 22.10
C CYS A 32 3.65 -10.64 22.16
N PRO A 33 2.69 -10.60 23.14
CA PRO A 33 1.79 -11.73 23.36
C PRO A 33 0.77 -11.88 22.23
N GLN A 34 0.34 -13.12 22.02
CA GLN A 34 -0.73 -13.47 21.08
C GLN A 34 -1.85 -14.23 21.79
N ASP A 35 -3.05 -14.28 21.19
CA ASP A 35 -4.16 -15.06 21.73
C ASP A 35 -3.84 -16.56 21.62
N PRO A 36 -3.70 -17.30 22.75
CA PRO A 36 -3.26 -18.68 22.73
C PRO A 36 -4.23 -19.65 22.05
N VAL A 37 -5.48 -19.24 21.80
CA VAL A 37 -6.46 -20.03 21.03
C VAL A 37 -6.03 -20.15 19.57
N TYR A 38 -5.41 -19.08 19.01
CA TYR A 38 -5.01 -19.01 17.62
C TYR A 38 -3.49 -19.11 17.43
N HIS A 39 -2.71 -18.96 18.49
CA HIS A 39 -1.26 -18.90 18.50
C HIS A 39 -0.69 -19.55 19.77
N ALA A 40 -0.88 -20.87 19.90
CA ALA A 40 -0.34 -21.61 21.04
C ALA A 40 1.19 -21.79 20.97
N GLU A 41 1.82 -21.41 19.86
CA GLU A 41 3.28 -21.41 19.67
C GLU A 41 4.00 -20.37 20.54
N GLY A 42 3.32 -19.27 20.93
CA GLY A 42 3.90 -18.27 21.83
C GLY A 42 3.77 -16.83 21.33
N ASP A 43 4.86 -16.05 21.41
CA ASP A 43 4.91 -14.66 21.01
C ASP A 43 5.03 -14.46 19.49
N VAL A 44 5.00 -13.19 19.05
CA VAL A 44 5.05 -12.84 17.62
C VAL A 44 6.39 -13.21 16.99
N GLU A 45 7.51 -13.18 17.73
CA GLU A 45 8.82 -13.56 17.22
C GLU A 45 8.88 -15.04 16.91
N ILE A 46 8.41 -15.88 17.84
CA ILE A 46 8.35 -17.35 17.67
C ILE A 46 7.47 -17.69 16.47
N HIS A 47 6.28 -17.08 16.39
CA HIS A 47 5.37 -17.27 15.27
C HIS A 47 6.03 -16.89 13.94
N THR A 48 6.62 -15.70 13.84
CA THR A 48 7.24 -15.20 12.60
C THR A 48 8.39 -16.10 12.16
N ARG A 49 9.19 -16.63 13.11
CA ARG A 49 10.23 -17.61 12.81
C ARG A 49 9.64 -18.89 12.20
N MET A 50 8.60 -19.46 12.82
CA MET A 50 7.94 -20.67 12.32
C MET A 50 7.31 -20.45 10.93
N VAL A 51 6.78 -19.25 10.66
CA VAL A 51 6.29 -18.85 9.33
C VAL A 51 7.42 -18.86 8.30
N CYS A 52 8.56 -18.26 8.62
CA CYS A 52 9.73 -18.25 7.73
C CYS A 52 10.31 -19.65 7.52
N GLU A 53 10.40 -20.48 8.57
CA GLU A 53 10.81 -21.87 8.47
C GLU A 53 9.90 -22.67 7.55
N SER A 54 8.57 -22.57 7.73
CA SER A 54 7.59 -23.21 6.85
C SER A 54 7.68 -22.74 5.40
N LEU A 55 7.92 -21.45 5.18
CA LEU A 55 8.09 -20.91 3.82
C LEU A 55 9.31 -21.51 3.14
N VAL A 56 10.43 -21.58 3.84
CA VAL A 56 11.70 -22.11 3.29
C VAL A 56 11.58 -23.59 2.89
N GLU A 57 10.73 -24.36 3.54
CA GLU A 57 10.42 -25.75 3.18
C GLU A 57 9.47 -25.88 1.97
N ASN A 58 8.77 -24.81 1.58
CA ASN A 58 7.76 -24.84 0.53
C ASN A 58 8.39 -24.93 -0.86
N GLN A 59 8.15 -26.04 -1.59
CA GLN A 59 8.70 -26.29 -2.92
C GLN A 59 8.20 -25.27 -3.97
N ARG A 60 6.99 -24.73 -3.82
CA ARG A 60 6.47 -23.69 -4.73
C ARG A 60 7.26 -22.40 -4.55
N TRP A 61 7.58 -22.02 -3.32
CA TRP A 61 8.42 -20.86 -3.05
C TRP A 61 9.84 -21.05 -3.61
N ARG A 62 10.44 -22.22 -3.39
CA ARG A 62 11.78 -22.54 -3.93
C ARG A 62 11.83 -22.47 -5.45
N GLY A 63 10.71 -22.79 -6.13
CA GLY A 63 10.57 -22.72 -7.59
C GLY A 63 10.36 -21.33 -8.18
N LEU A 64 10.16 -20.30 -7.36
CA LEU A 64 10.02 -18.93 -7.80
C LEU A 64 11.34 -18.35 -8.34
N THR A 65 11.25 -17.26 -9.10
CA THR A 65 12.43 -16.47 -9.45
C THR A 65 13.12 -15.90 -8.21
N PRO A 66 14.44 -15.61 -8.24
CA PRO A 66 15.13 -15.02 -7.09
C PRO A 66 14.44 -13.77 -6.53
N ALA A 67 14.00 -12.86 -7.40
CA ALA A 67 13.29 -11.64 -6.99
C ALA A 67 11.95 -11.92 -6.31
N GLU A 68 11.17 -12.88 -6.81
CA GLU A 68 9.91 -13.28 -6.19
C GLU A 68 10.13 -14.00 -4.84
N ARG A 69 11.18 -14.83 -4.72
CA ARG A 69 11.55 -15.44 -3.43
C ARG A 69 11.85 -14.39 -2.38
N GLU A 70 12.64 -13.37 -2.73
CA GLU A 70 12.95 -12.26 -1.84
C GLU A 70 11.69 -11.49 -1.42
N ILE A 71 10.78 -11.21 -2.35
CA ILE A 71 9.51 -10.52 -2.06
C ILE A 71 8.66 -11.33 -1.07
N VAL A 72 8.47 -12.62 -1.34
CA VAL A 72 7.62 -13.48 -0.49
C VAL A 72 8.27 -13.71 0.88
N PHE A 73 9.60 -13.89 0.94
CA PHE A 73 10.34 -14.02 2.20
C PHE A 73 10.23 -12.73 3.03
N ALA A 74 10.49 -11.58 2.41
CA ALA A 74 10.34 -10.28 3.06
C ALA A 74 8.91 -10.05 3.59
N ALA A 75 7.90 -10.40 2.80
CA ALA A 75 6.51 -10.29 3.22
C ALA A 75 6.18 -11.22 4.39
N SER A 76 6.70 -12.44 4.40
CA SER A 76 6.54 -13.40 5.49
C SER A 76 7.25 -12.95 6.77
N LEU A 77 8.45 -12.37 6.64
CA LEU A 77 9.20 -11.81 7.78
C LEU A 77 8.51 -10.58 8.38
N LEU A 78 7.84 -9.78 7.55
CA LEU A 78 7.23 -8.50 7.94
C LEU A 78 5.71 -8.57 8.15
N HIS A 79 5.03 -9.72 7.92
CA HIS A 79 3.57 -9.79 7.92
C HIS A 79 2.95 -9.28 9.23
N ASP A 80 3.58 -9.56 10.33
CA ASP A 80 3.15 -9.20 11.69
C ASP A 80 3.99 -8.09 12.35
N VAL A 81 4.82 -7.37 11.60
CA VAL A 81 5.74 -6.32 12.11
C VAL A 81 5.06 -5.24 12.95
N ALA A 82 3.77 -5.02 12.75
CA ALA A 82 3.02 -4.02 13.51
C ALA A 82 2.30 -4.57 14.75
N LYS A 83 2.32 -5.88 15.00
CA LYS A 83 1.67 -6.44 16.20
C LYS A 83 2.18 -5.81 17.49
N PRO A 84 3.50 -5.61 17.72
CA PRO A 84 3.97 -4.94 18.92
C PRO A 84 3.37 -3.56 19.18
N ALA A 85 3.04 -2.83 18.12
CA ALA A 85 2.44 -1.49 18.21
C ALA A 85 0.89 -1.48 18.28
N THR A 86 0.25 -2.62 18.02
CA THR A 86 -1.22 -2.71 17.90
C THR A 86 -1.86 -3.70 18.86
N THR A 87 -1.07 -4.58 19.48
CA THR A 87 -1.57 -5.58 20.44
C THR A 87 -2.09 -4.92 21.70
N ARG A 88 -3.26 -5.36 22.12
CA ARG A 88 -3.95 -4.93 23.35
C ARG A 88 -4.69 -6.10 23.95
N GLU A 89 -4.84 -6.07 25.28
CA GLU A 89 -5.78 -6.95 25.98
C GLU A 89 -7.14 -6.25 26.06
N GLU A 90 -8.17 -6.87 25.49
CA GLU A 90 -9.54 -6.38 25.46
C GLU A 90 -10.49 -7.49 25.92
N ASN A 91 -11.20 -7.28 27.01
CA ASN A 91 -12.16 -8.25 27.57
C ASN A 91 -11.55 -9.66 27.83
N GLY A 92 -10.33 -9.71 28.35
CA GLY A 92 -9.62 -10.95 28.64
C GLY A 92 -9.11 -11.70 27.39
N ARG A 93 -9.08 -11.04 26.24
CA ARG A 93 -8.52 -11.55 24.98
C ARG A 93 -7.42 -10.64 24.45
N ILE A 94 -6.41 -11.26 23.86
CA ILE A 94 -5.34 -10.53 23.18
C ILE A 94 -5.77 -10.27 21.73
N THR A 95 -5.76 -9.01 21.32
CA THR A 95 -6.15 -8.58 19.97
C THR A 95 -5.09 -7.67 19.38
N SER A 96 -4.90 -7.72 18.05
CA SER A 96 -3.96 -6.86 17.30
C SER A 96 -4.70 -6.18 16.13
N ARG A 97 -5.81 -5.49 16.43
CA ARG A 97 -6.67 -4.89 15.40
C ARG A 97 -5.92 -3.87 14.56
N GLY A 98 -6.04 -4.03 13.24
CA GLY A 98 -5.44 -3.12 12.27
C GLY A 98 -3.94 -3.32 12.04
N HIS A 99 -3.32 -4.38 12.59
CA HIS A 99 -1.90 -4.67 12.38
C HIS A 99 -1.53 -4.79 10.89
N SER A 100 -2.37 -5.41 10.06
CA SER A 100 -2.09 -5.57 8.62
C SER A 100 -2.00 -4.21 7.91
N LYS A 101 -2.88 -3.25 8.22
CA LYS A 101 -2.82 -1.90 7.63
C LYS A 101 -1.62 -1.11 8.15
N ARG A 102 -1.34 -1.19 9.44
CA ARG A 102 -0.18 -0.54 10.02
C ARG A 102 1.12 -1.22 9.58
N GLY A 103 1.11 -2.55 9.45
CA GLY A 103 2.22 -3.35 8.95
C GLY A 103 2.61 -3.00 7.52
N GLU A 104 1.63 -2.78 6.64
CA GLU A 104 1.86 -2.25 5.29
C GLU A 104 2.69 -0.96 5.31
N MET A 105 2.31 0.01 6.14
CA MET A 105 3.01 1.30 6.24
C MET A 105 4.41 1.13 6.83
N MET A 106 4.56 0.31 7.87
CA MET A 106 5.85 0.04 8.51
C MET A 106 6.79 -0.72 7.57
N ALA A 107 6.30 -1.75 6.88
CA ALA A 107 7.09 -2.50 5.90
C ALA A 107 7.56 -1.59 4.74
N ARG A 108 6.67 -0.72 4.24
CA ARG A 108 7.01 0.26 3.20
C ARG A 108 8.12 1.20 3.65
N GLU A 109 8.01 1.78 4.84
CA GLU A 109 8.99 2.71 5.39
C GLU A 109 10.35 2.02 5.62
N LEU A 110 10.35 0.84 6.25
CA LEU A 110 11.56 0.06 6.50
C LEU A 110 12.30 -0.26 5.18
N LEU A 111 11.60 -0.79 4.21
CA LEU A 111 12.18 -1.16 2.91
C LEU A 111 12.63 0.06 2.10
N TRP A 112 11.94 1.20 2.21
CA TRP A 112 12.36 2.45 1.57
C TRP A 112 13.66 2.99 2.19
N LEU A 113 13.79 2.95 3.52
CA LEU A 113 15.02 3.33 4.22
C LEU A 113 16.18 2.39 3.87
N MET A 114 15.91 1.11 3.62
CA MET A 114 16.89 0.12 3.16
C MET A 114 17.21 0.23 1.66
N GLY A 115 16.62 1.19 0.93
CA GLY A 115 16.90 1.39 -0.49
C GLY A 115 16.26 0.37 -1.43
N ALA A 116 15.24 -0.36 -1.00
CA ALA A 116 14.52 -1.30 -1.87
C ALA A 116 13.88 -0.57 -3.06
N SER A 117 13.85 -1.22 -4.22
CA SER A 117 13.18 -0.66 -5.39
C SER A 117 11.67 -0.47 -5.13
N PHE A 118 11.08 0.55 -5.73
CA PHE A 118 9.65 0.85 -5.59
C PHE A 118 8.78 -0.39 -5.84
N GLN A 119 9.04 -1.10 -6.93
CA GLN A 119 8.23 -2.27 -7.32
C GLN A 119 8.30 -3.40 -6.28
N ALA A 120 9.50 -3.76 -5.82
CA ALA A 120 9.68 -4.82 -4.84
C ALA A 120 9.07 -4.43 -3.50
N ARG A 121 9.32 -3.20 -3.04
CA ARG A 121 8.78 -2.64 -1.80
C ARG A 121 7.26 -2.65 -1.78
N GLU A 122 6.61 -2.16 -2.84
CA GLU A 122 5.15 -2.12 -2.88
C GLU A 122 4.53 -3.51 -2.99
N GLN A 123 5.18 -4.46 -3.66
CA GLN A 123 4.74 -5.86 -3.61
C GLN A 123 4.78 -6.40 -2.18
N VAL A 124 5.88 -6.23 -1.46
CA VAL A 124 5.98 -6.66 -0.04
C VAL A 124 4.93 -5.98 0.82
N ALA A 125 4.82 -4.65 0.77
CA ALA A 125 3.88 -3.90 1.57
C ALA A 125 2.42 -4.33 1.34
N ASN A 126 2.05 -4.60 0.08
CA ASN A 126 0.71 -5.07 -0.26
C ASN A 126 0.48 -6.54 0.15
N LEU A 127 1.48 -7.41 0.08
CA LEU A 127 1.38 -8.76 0.63
C LEU A 127 1.16 -8.72 2.15
N VAL A 128 1.90 -7.87 2.88
CA VAL A 128 1.67 -7.61 4.31
C VAL A 128 0.27 -7.06 4.57
N ARG A 129 -0.23 -6.14 3.72
CA ARG A 129 -1.57 -5.57 3.83
C ARG A 129 -2.67 -6.61 3.78
N TYR A 130 -2.53 -7.59 2.90
CA TYR A 130 -3.57 -8.54 2.57
C TYR A 130 -3.32 -9.95 3.10
N HIS A 131 -2.25 -10.21 3.90
CA HIS A 131 -1.88 -11.56 4.32
C HIS A 131 -2.99 -12.36 5.00
N GLN A 132 -3.94 -11.70 5.65
CA GLN A 132 -5.10 -12.36 6.26
C GLN A 132 -6.30 -12.55 5.30
N LEU A 133 -6.28 -11.87 4.13
CA LEU A 133 -7.43 -11.92 3.22
C LEU A 133 -7.79 -13.34 2.76
N PRO A 134 -6.83 -14.22 2.39
CA PRO A 134 -7.15 -15.57 1.96
C PRO A 134 -7.83 -16.43 3.04
N PHE A 135 -7.59 -16.17 4.32
CA PHE A 135 -8.22 -16.91 5.41
C PHE A 135 -9.74 -16.70 5.50
N PHE A 136 -10.21 -15.52 5.10
CA PHE A 136 -11.59 -15.10 5.37
C PHE A 136 -12.34 -14.63 4.12
N LEU A 137 -11.73 -14.72 2.94
CA LEU A 137 -12.33 -14.16 1.73
C LEU A 137 -13.65 -14.84 1.35
N ILE A 138 -13.66 -16.17 1.37
CA ILE A 138 -14.78 -16.97 0.84
C ILE A 138 -16.07 -16.78 1.67
N ASP A 139 -15.92 -16.54 2.95
CA ASP A 139 -17.06 -16.31 3.86
C ASP A 139 -17.65 -14.88 3.77
N ARG A 140 -17.08 -14.01 2.92
CA ARG A 140 -17.49 -12.61 2.82
C ARG A 140 -18.55 -12.38 1.76
N ALA A 141 -19.56 -11.59 2.08
CA ALA A 141 -20.56 -11.15 1.10
C ALA A 141 -19.93 -10.28 -0.04
N ASP A 142 -18.84 -9.55 0.25
CA ASP A 142 -18.11 -8.70 -0.69
C ASP A 142 -16.83 -9.37 -1.26
N ALA A 143 -16.75 -10.72 -1.23
CA ALA A 143 -15.57 -11.50 -1.61
C ALA A 143 -14.97 -11.09 -2.96
N ARG A 144 -15.79 -11.05 -4.02
CA ARG A 144 -15.36 -10.69 -5.38
C ARG A 144 -14.73 -9.30 -5.42
N ARG A 145 -15.34 -8.32 -4.77
CA ARG A 145 -14.84 -6.95 -4.73
C ARG A 145 -13.53 -6.86 -3.97
N LYS A 146 -13.39 -7.55 -2.84
CA LYS A 146 -12.16 -7.61 -2.05
C LYS A 146 -11.03 -8.26 -2.82
N LEU A 147 -11.32 -9.38 -3.50
CA LEU A 147 -10.34 -10.04 -4.37
C LEU A 147 -9.85 -9.10 -5.47
N PHE A 148 -10.77 -8.46 -6.19
CA PHE A 148 -10.40 -7.54 -7.28
C PHE A 148 -9.61 -6.34 -6.77
N THR A 149 -9.96 -5.80 -5.60
CA THR A 149 -9.20 -4.71 -4.96
C THR A 149 -7.76 -5.16 -4.65
N ALA A 150 -7.60 -6.31 -4.00
CA ALA A 150 -6.28 -6.83 -3.66
C ALA A 150 -5.44 -7.13 -4.91
N SER A 151 -6.05 -7.69 -5.95
CA SER A 151 -5.36 -8.03 -7.20
C SER A 151 -4.81 -6.83 -7.98
N GLN A 152 -5.31 -5.60 -7.73
CA GLN A 152 -4.75 -4.40 -8.37
C GLN A 152 -3.38 -4.00 -7.81
N THR A 153 -3.01 -4.52 -6.64
CA THR A 153 -1.77 -4.11 -5.96
C THR A 153 -0.89 -5.26 -5.50
N ALA A 154 -1.47 -6.45 -5.29
CA ALA A 154 -0.77 -7.66 -4.86
C ALA A 154 -1.01 -8.80 -5.85
N ARG A 155 0.02 -9.58 -6.16
CA ARG A 155 -0.14 -10.86 -6.87
C ARG A 155 -0.76 -11.88 -5.93
N CYS A 156 -1.93 -12.41 -6.31
CA CYS A 156 -2.71 -13.33 -5.47
C CYS A 156 -2.01 -14.69 -5.26
N ASP A 157 -1.21 -15.16 -6.22
CA ASP A 157 -0.40 -16.37 -6.09
C ASP A 157 0.70 -16.23 -5.02
N LEU A 158 1.39 -15.09 -4.99
CA LEU A 158 2.39 -14.79 -3.95
C LEU A 158 1.73 -14.55 -2.59
N LEU A 159 0.55 -13.91 -2.57
CA LEU A 159 -0.24 -13.72 -1.36
C LEU A 159 -0.66 -15.08 -0.75
N ALA A 160 -1.09 -16.02 -1.59
CA ALA A 160 -1.42 -17.37 -1.15
C ALA A 160 -0.23 -18.08 -0.48
N LEU A 161 0.99 -17.91 -1.00
CA LEU A 161 2.21 -18.47 -0.39
C LEU A 161 2.51 -17.88 0.98
N VAL A 162 2.43 -16.55 1.12
CA VAL A 162 2.61 -15.87 2.42
C VAL A 162 1.58 -16.36 3.43
N THR A 163 0.30 -16.41 3.02
CA THR A 163 -0.79 -16.82 3.90
C THR A 163 -0.72 -18.32 4.25
N GLU A 164 -0.30 -19.18 3.32
CA GLU A 164 -0.07 -20.60 3.61
C GLU A 164 1.04 -20.78 4.62
N ALA A 165 2.15 -20.03 4.49
CA ALA A 165 3.24 -20.06 5.44
C ALA A 165 2.79 -19.58 6.83
N ASP A 166 1.99 -18.49 6.90
CA ASP A 166 1.38 -18.01 8.15
C ASP A 166 0.51 -19.12 8.81
N ALA A 167 -0.37 -19.79 8.05
CA ALA A 167 -1.19 -20.86 8.59
C ALA A 167 -0.34 -22.05 9.11
N ARG A 168 0.72 -22.42 8.39
CA ARG A 168 1.59 -23.52 8.78
C ARG A 168 2.46 -23.19 9.99
N GLY A 169 2.82 -21.92 10.16
CA GLY A 169 3.55 -21.42 11.32
C GLY A 169 2.72 -21.32 12.59
N ARG A 170 1.40 -21.59 12.55
CA ARG A 170 0.53 -21.55 13.73
C ARG A 170 0.38 -22.90 14.40
N ILE A 171 0.26 -22.88 15.73
CA ILE A 171 -0.25 -23.99 16.52
C ILE A 171 -1.66 -23.62 16.99
N CYS A 172 -2.67 -24.11 16.27
CA CYS A 172 -4.09 -23.88 16.54
C CYS A 172 -4.94 -25.04 16.01
N ASP A 173 -6.14 -25.20 16.59
CA ASP A 173 -7.04 -26.30 16.23
C ASP A 173 -7.63 -26.16 14.82
N ASP A 174 -7.80 -24.93 14.32
CA ASP A 174 -8.41 -24.63 13.02
C ASP A 174 -7.41 -24.51 11.87
N ARG A 175 -6.13 -24.86 12.07
CA ARG A 175 -5.08 -24.75 11.05
C ARG A 175 -5.47 -25.37 9.71
N GLN A 176 -6.09 -26.57 9.70
CA GLN A 176 -6.50 -27.22 8.47
C GLN A 176 -7.54 -26.38 7.73
N LYS A 177 -8.52 -25.85 8.43
CA LYS A 177 -9.53 -24.95 7.84
C LYS A 177 -8.88 -23.71 7.21
N LEU A 178 -7.87 -23.12 7.85
CA LEU A 178 -7.14 -21.98 7.30
C LEU A 178 -6.42 -22.37 5.99
N LEU A 179 -5.79 -23.53 5.93
CA LEU A 179 -5.14 -24.05 4.71
C LEU A 179 -6.15 -24.32 3.59
N ASP A 180 -7.31 -24.89 3.92
CA ASP A 180 -8.39 -25.13 2.96
C ASP A 180 -8.92 -23.80 2.38
N ASN A 181 -9.05 -22.77 3.23
CA ASN A 181 -9.45 -21.42 2.78
C ASN A 181 -8.41 -20.78 1.86
N VAL A 182 -7.11 -20.98 2.10
CA VAL A 182 -6.05 -20.52 1.17
C VAL A 182 -6.13 -21.24 -0.17
N ALA A 183 -6.43 -22.55 -0.18
CA ALA A 183 -6.63 -23.30 -1.41
C ALA A 183 -7.86 -22.79 -2.19
N LEU A 184 -8.98 -22.55 -1.51
CA LEU A 184 -10.19 -21.96 -2.11
C LEU A 184 -9.94 -20.53 -2.62
N PHE A 185 -9.19 -19.71 -1.90
CA PHE A 185 -8.76 -18.38 -2.37
C PHE A 185 -7.98 -18.49 -3.68
N THR A 186 -7.02 -19.43 -3.74
CA THR A 186 -6.19 -19.65 -4.92
C THR A 186 -7.03 -20.07 -6.14
N GLN A 187 -7.92 -21.04 -5.94
CA GLN A 187 -8.85 -21.49 -6.97
C GLN A 187 -9.76 -20.35 -7.44
N TYR A 188 -10.40 -19.64 -6.52
CA TYR A 188 -11.28 -18.52 -6.84
C TYR A 188 -10.55 -17.39 -7.58
N SER A 189 -9.32 -17.08 -7.18
CA SER A 189 -8.49 -16.09 -7.87
C SER A 189 -8.17 -16.51 -9.32
N ALA A 190 -7.92 -17.80 -9.55
CA ALA A 190 -7.71 -18.34 -10.90
C ALA A 190 -8.99 -18.28 -11.75
N GLU A 191 -10.12 -18.69 -11.20
CA GLU A 191 -11.45 -18.63 -11.86
C GLU A 191 -11.82 -17.18 -12.24
N GLN A 192 -11.47 -16.22 -11.38
CA GLN A 192 -11.70 -14.79 -11.63
C GLN A 192 -10.63 -14.14 -12.53
N GLY A 193 -9.65 -14.91 -13.01
CA GLY A 193 -8.58 -14.44 -13.91
C GLY A 193 -7.64 -13.41 -13.26
N CYS A 194 -7.43 -13.49 -11.94
CA CYS A 194 -6.60 -12.56 -11.21
C CYS A 194 -5.58 -13.20 -10.24
N LEU A 195 -5.21 -14.46 -10.47
CA LEU A 195 -4.23 -15.18 -9.65
C LEU A 195 -2.81 -14.58 -9.82
N ASN A 196 -2.33 -14.49 -11.07
CA ASN A 196 -0.96 -14.09 -11.39
C ASN A 196 -0.84 -12.66 -11.94
N ALA A 197 -1.96 -11.99 -12.17
CA ALA A 197 -2.03 -10.64 -12.72
C ALA A 197 -3.26 -9.91 -12.18
N PRO A 198 -3.28 -8.56 -12.21
CA PRO A 198 -4.46 -7.80 -11.81
C PRO A 198 -5.71 -8.19 -12.61
N ARG A 199 -6.88 -8.19 -11.98
CA ARG A 199 -8.15 -8.31 -12.69
C ARG A 199 -8.23 -7.25 -13.79
N LYS A 200 -8.47 -7.67 -15.00
CA LYS A 200 -8.69 -6.80 -16.15
C LYS A 200 -10.13 -6.30 -16.18
N PHE A 201 -10.31 -5.04 -16.54
CA PHE A 201 -11.61 -4.41 -16.76
C PHE A 201 -11.75 -4.02 -18.22
N PRO A 202 -12.98 -3.87 -18.77
CA PRO A 202 -13.19 -3.50 -20.17
C PRO A 202 -12.57 -2.17 -20.57
N SER A 203 -12.50 -1.20 -19.65
CA SER A 203 -11.81 0.08 -19.82
C SER A 203 -11.35 0.65 -18.48
N ASP A 204 -10.48 1.67 -18.53
CA ASP A 204 -10.06 2.41 -17.33
C ASP A 204 -11.24 3.11 -16.66
N HIS A 205 -12.21 3.61 -17.47
CA HIS A 205 -13.42 4.22 -16.96
C HIS A 205 -14.33 3.19 -16.28
N SER A 206 -14.50 1.99 -16.88
CA SER A 206 -15.23 0.88 -16.25
C SER A 206 -14.63 0.48 -14.92
N ARG A 207 -13.28 0.35 -14.83
CA ARG A 207 -12.56 0.08 -13.59
C ARG A 207 -12.80 1.16 -12.55
N PHE A 208 -12.65 2.43 -12.92
CA PHE A 208 -12.88 3.57 -12.04
C PHE A 208 -14.28 3.57 -11.46
N LEU A 209 -15.30 3.37 -12.28
CA LEU A 209 -16.69 3.29 -11.84
C LEU A 209 -16.96 2.06 -10.97
N TYR A 210 -16.36 0.90 -11.28
CA TYR A 210 -16.49 -0.30 -10.48
C TYR A 210 -16.04 -0.07 -9.03
N PHE A 211 -14.88 0.54 -8.82
CA PHE A 211 -14.35 0.77 -7.47
C PHE A 211 -15.06 1.91 -6.72
N ARG A 212 -15.83 2.74 -7.40
CA ARG A 212 -16.58 3.84 -6.80
C ARG A 212 -18.06 3.56 -6.54
N LYS A 213 -18.65 2.60 -7.23
CA LYS A 213 -20.08 2.27 -7.14
C LYS A 213 -20.25 0.80 -6.75
N GLU A 214 -21.08 0.51 -5.74
CA GLU A 214 -21.22 -0.84 -5.20
C GLU A 214 -21.89 -1.81 -6.17
N ASP A 215 -22.87 -1.36 -6.96
CA ASP A 215 -23.72 -2.20 -7.83
C ASP A 215 -23.19 -2.35 -9.26
N ARG A 216 -21.90 -2.12 -9.51
CA ARG A 216 -21.33 -2.26 -10.85
C ARG A 216 -20.85 -3.67 -11.12
N ASP A 217 -21.25 -4.19 -12.30
CA ASP A 217 -20.67 -5.41 -12.82
C ASP A 217 -19.24 -5.13 -13.32
N PRO A 218 -18.23 -5.96 -12.98
CA PRO A 218 -16.84 -5.76 -13.39
C PRO A 218 -16.60 -5.91 -14.89
N ASP A 219 -17.48 -6.64 -15.60
CA ASP A 219 -17.37 -6.90 -17.03
C ASP A 219 -18.22 -5.94 -17.89
N TYR A 220 -18.92 -5.01 -17.25
CA TYR A 220 -19.70 -3.99 -17.96
C TYR A 220 -18.80 -2.92 -18.58
N LEU A 221 -18.88 -2.75 -19.91
CA LEU A 221 -18.23 -1.65 -20.61
C LEU A 221 -19.06 -0.37 -20.43
N ALA A 222 -18.61 0.48 -19.52
CA ALA A 222 -19.25 1.78 -19.28
C ALA A 222 -18.95 2.75 -20.42
N PHE A 223 -19.98 3.51 -20.81
CA PHE A 223 -19.79 4.66 -21.70
C PHE A 223 -18.90 5.72 -21.02
N ASP A 224 -17.88 6.16 -21.71
CA ASP A 224 -16.96 7.18 -21.19
C ASP A 224 -17.55 8.57 -21.46
N ASP A 225 -18.16 9.14 -20.45
CA ASP A 225 -18.77 10.48 -20.46
C ASP A 225 -17.87 11.56 -19.84
N THR A 226 -16.56 11.29 -19.72
CA THR A 226 -15.62 12.27 -19.15
C THR A 226 -15.44 13.48 -20.07
N ILE A 227 -15.44 14.69 -19.47
CA ILE A 227 -15.49 15.96 -20.20
C ILE A 227 -14.22 16.81 -20.09
N CYS A 228 -13.36 16.52 -19.14
CA CYS A 228 -12.06 17.15 -18.93
C CYS A 228 -11.16 16.21 -18.14
N GLU A 229 -9.88 16.50 -18.06
CA GLU A 229 -8.91 15.73 -17.27
C GLU A 229 -8.39 16.53 -16.08
N VAL A 230 -8.26 15.87 -14.92
CA VAL A 230 -7.63 16.46 -13.74
C VAL A 230 -6.43 15.60 -13.35
N ILE A 231 -5.26 16.22 -13.33
CA ILE A 231 -4.04 15.61 -12.81
C ILE A 231 -3.96 15.90 -11.31
N VAL A 232 -3.97 14.84 -10.50
CA VAL A 232 -3.77 14.94 -9.05
C VAL A 232 -2.33 14.54 -8.74
N MET A 233 -1.52 15.51 -8.30
CA MET A 233 -0.15 15.22 -7.85
C MET A 233 -0.18 14.54 -6.49
N SER A 234 0.68 13.55 -6.30
CA SER A 234 0.89 12.83 -5.04
C SER A 234 2.38 12.63 -4.81
N GLY A 235 2.85 12.74 -3.57
CA GLY A 235 4.26 12.53 -3.21
C GLY A 235 4.70 13.42 -2.05
N LEU A 236 5.73 12.98 -1.33
CA LEU A 236 6.30 13.71 -0.21
C LEU A 236 6.78 15.11 -0.61
N PRO A 237 6.86 16.06 0.32
CA PRO A 237 7.54 17.33 0.08
C PRO A 237 8.99 17.06 -0.37
N GLY A 238 9.45 17.75 -1.42
CA GLY A 238 10.79 17.51 -1.95
C GLY A 238 10.94 16.38 -2.95
N ALA A 239 9.90 15.57 -3.18
CA ALA A 239 9.95 14.47 -4.16
C ALA A 239 10.14 14.92 -5.63
N GLY A 240 9.85 16.19 -5.96
CA GLY A 240 10.04 16.73 -7.32
C GLY A 240 8.75 16.88 -8.12
N LYS A 241 7.60 17.06 -7.47
CA LYS A 241 6.30 17.26 -8.12
C LYS A 241 6.28 18.49 -9.03
N ASP A 242 6.77 19.64 -8.55
CA ASP A 242 6.79 20.89 -9.32
C ASP A 242 7.63 20.75 -10.58
N HIS A 243 8.81 20.14 -10.47
CA HIS A 243 9.63 19.85 -11.62
C HIS A 243 8.95 18.90 -12.64
N TRP A 244 8.16 17.93 -12.18
CA TRP A 244 7.38 17.10 -13.10
C TRP A 244 6.33 17.93 -13.84
N ILE A 245 5.64 18.84 -13.14
CA ILE A 245 4.62 19.74 -13.72
C ILE A 245 5.25 20.63 -14.78
N GLU A 246 6.36 21.30 -14.45
CA GLU A 246 7.10 22.17 -15.37
C GLU A 246 7.54 21.44 -16.66
N ALA A 247 7.98 20.19 -16.54
CA ALA A 247 8.46 19.41 -17.67
C ALA A 247 7.33 18.80 -18.53
N ASN A 248 6.14 18.53 -17.97
CA ASN A 248 5.12 17.71 -18.63
C ASN A 248 3.79 18.44 -18.89
N ALA A 249 3.49 19.50 -18.15
CA ALA A 249 2.23 20.25 -18.26
C ALA A 249 2.38 21.72 -17.87
N PRO A 250 3.35 22.48 -18.45
CA PRO A 250 3.68 23.84 -18.03
C PRO A 250 2.52 24.82 -18.23
N ASP A 251 1.68 24.60 -19.25
CA ASP A 251 0.60 25.51 -19.63
C ASP A 251 -0.74 25.16 -18.97
N TRP A 252 -0.79 24.12 -18.16
CA TRP A 252 -2.04 23.71 -17.51
C TRP A 252 -2.35 24.62 -16.31
N PRO A 253 -3.61 25.07 -16.16
CA PRO A 253 -4.03 25.75 -14.93
C PRO A 253 -3.74 24.88 -13.72
N MET A 254 -3.20 25.48 -12.66
CA MET A 254 -2.81 24.76 -11.47
C MET A 254 -3.50 25.31 -10.21
N ILE A 255 -3.89 24.39 -9.34
CA ILE A 255 -4.28 24.69 -7.96
C ILE A 255 -3.15 24.19 -7.06
N SER A 256 -2.37 25.11 -6.54
CA SER A 256 -1.28 24.83 -5.59
C SER A 256 -1.73 25.18 -4.18
N LEU A 257 -1.70 24.19 -3.26
CA LEU A 257 -2.02 24.47 -1.86
C LEU A 257 -0.98 25.38 -1.20
N ASP A 258 0.28 25.33 -1.65
CA ASP A 258 1.34 26.19 -1.13
C ASP A 258 1.15 27.66 -1.59
N GLU A 259 0.70 27.89 -2.82
CA GLU A 259 0.32 29.23 -3.29
C GLU A 259 -0.90 29.77 -2.55
N LEU A 260 -1.91 28.92 -2.34
CA LEU A 260 -3.10 29.31 -1.60
C LEU A 260 -2.78 29.65 -0.13
N ARG A 261 -1.85 28.93 0.51
CA ARG A 261 -1.37 29.31 1.85
C ARG A 261 -0.74 30.70 1.86
N ARG A 262 0.09 31.00 0.86
CA ARG A 262 0.73 32.34 0.74
C ARG A 262 -0.31 33.42 0.50
N GLU A 263 -1.27 33.20 -0.41
CA GLU A 263 -2.38 34.10 -0.71
C GLU A 263 -3.23 34.40 0.54
N LEU A 264 -3.57 33.38 1.31
CA LEU A 264 -4.39 33.48 2.52
C LEU A 264 -3.60 33.85 3.77
N LYS A 265 -2.28 33.92 3.68
CA LYS A 265 -1.35 34.15 4.81
C LYS A 265 -1.54 33.13 5.93
N ILE A 266 -1.77 31.88 5.59
CA ILE A 266 -1.95 30.75 6.51
C ILE A 266 -0.69 29.88 6.47
N THR A 267 -0.08 29.63 7.61
CA THR A 267 1.10 28.76 7.71
C THR A 267 0.68 27.27 7.71
N PRO A 268 1.60 26.32 7.37
CA PRO A 268 1.30 24.89 7.40
C PRO A 268 0.88 24.35 8.78
N ALA A 269 1.24 25.05 9.88
CA ALA A 269 0.92 24.64 11.25
C ALA A 269 -0.48 25.08 11.69
N GLU A 270 -1.08 26.06 10.99
CA GLU A 270 -2.39 26.58 11.32
C GLU A 270 -3.52 25.74 10.74
N ASN A 271 -4.77 26.13 11.00
CA ASN A 271 -5.96 25.47 10.45
C ASN A 271 -5.99 25.53 8.90
N GLN A 272 -5.87 24.41 8.25
CA GLN A 272 -5.85 24.29 6.79
C GLN A 272 -7.25 24.31 6.15
N GLY A 273 -8.31 24.38 6.93
CA GLY A 273 -9.70 24.40 6.44
C GLY A 273 -9.98 25.46 5.36
N PRO A 274 -9.60 26.74 5.58
CA PRO A 274 -9.79 27.79 4.58
C PRO A 274 -9.00 27.56 3.29
N VAL A 275 -7.78 27.01 3.36
CA VAL A 275 -6.95 26.69 2.19
C VAL A 275 -7.62 25.60 1.36
N VAL A 276 -8.09 24.54 2.00
CA VAL A 276 -8.81 23.43 1.33
C VAL A 276 -10.13 23.92 0.73
N ALA A 277 -10.88 24.76 1.44
CA ALA A 277 -12.12 25.34 0.94
C ALA A 277 -11.87 26.18 -0.33
N ARG A 278 -10.84 27.02 -0.31
CA ARG A 278 -10.47 27.86 -1.47
C ARG A 278 -10.01 27.02 -2.66
N ALA A 279 -9.21 25.98 -2.41
CA ALA A 279 -8.78 25.03 -3.45
C ALA A 279 -10.00 24.35 -4.10
N ARG A 280 -10.95 23.86 -3.30
CA ARG A 280 -12.17 23.22 -3.79
C ARG A 280 -13.04 24.18 -4.61
N GLU A 281 -13.12 25.44 -4.24
CA GLU A 281 -13.90 26.42 -5.03
C GLU A 281 -13.23 26.69 -6.37
N ARG A 282 -11.90 26.91 -6.42
CA ARG A 282 -11.18 27.03 -7.71
C ARG A 282 -11.35 25.77 -8.58
N ALA A 283 -11.31 24.58 -7.97
CA ALA A 283 -11.56 23.35 -8.70
C ALA A 283 -12.97 23.32 -9.31
N ARG A 284 -14.00 23.72 -8.56
CA ARG A 284 -15.37 23.82 -9.10
C ARG A 284 -15.47 24.82 -10.25
N GLU A 285 -14.76 25.95 -10.20
CA GLU A 285 -14.73 26.93 -11.30
C GLU A 285 -14.19 26.30 -12.58
N TYR A 286 -13.05 25.57 -12.52
CA TYR A 286 -12.50 24.86 -13.68
C TYR A 286 -13.42 23.75 -14.16
N LEU A 287 -13.95 22.93 -13.27
CA LEU A 287 -14.85 21.83 -13.61
C LEU A 287 -16.15 22.30 -14.29
N ARG A 288 -16.77 23.39 -13.82
CA ARG A 288 -17.95 24.00 -14.46
C ARG A 288 -17.63 24.49 -15.88
N ARG A 289 -16.39 24.95 -16.11
CA ARG A 289 -15.92 25.38 -17.44
C ARG A 289 -15.43 24.22 -18.30
N LYS A 290 -15.51 22.98 -17.80
CA LYS A 290 -14.98 21.79 -18.46
C LYS A 290 -13.47 21.92 -18.78
N GLN A 291 -12.76 22.65 -17.96
CA GLN A 291 -11.35 22.95 -18.14
C GLN A 291 -10.49 21.96 -17.36
N SER A 292 -9.52 21.36 -18.05
CA SER A 292 -8.51 20.51 -17.42
C SER A 292 -7.57 21.35 -16.56
N PHE A 293 -7.10 20.77 -15.44
CA PHE A 293 -6.21 21.45 -14.50
C PHE A 293 -5.39 20.46 -13.67
N ILE A 294 -4.38 20.97 -12.98
CA ILE A 294 -3.53 20.22 -12.05
C ILE A 294 -3.92 20.58 -10.61
N TRP A 295 -4.11 19.55 -9.78
CA TRP A 295 -4.23 19.67 -8.33
C TRP A 295 -2.90 19.34 -7.68
N ASN A 296 -2.09 20.35 -7.37
CA ASN A 296 -0.76 20.19 -6.79
C ASN A 296 -0.82 20.30 -5.26
N ALA A 297 -0.65 19.16 -4.61
CA ALA A 297 -0.54 19.02 -3.17
C ALA A 297 0.25 17.74 -2.82
N THR A 298 0.54 17.53 -1.54
CA THR A 298 1.21 16.31 -1.06
C THR A 298 0.38 15.06 -1.34
N ASN A 299 -0.93 15.06 -1.05
CA ASN A 299 -1.89 14.00 -1.33
C ASN A 299 -1.36 12.58 -1.03
N ILE A 300 -0.63 12.43 0.10
CA ILE A 300 0.17 11.24 0.39
C ILE A 300 -0.66 10.05 0.85
N SER A 301 -1.88 10.26 1.37
CA SER A 301 -2.77 9.19 1.78
C SER A 301 -3.97 9.06 0.86
N ARG A 302 -4.52 7.85 0.78
CA ARG A 302 -5.75 7.57 0.04
C ARG A 302 -6.90 8.51 0.42
N GLN A 303 -7.07 8.78 1.72
CA GLN A 303 -8.11 9.68 2.20
C GLN A 303 -7.96 11.10 1.66
N MET A 304 -6.72 11.63 1.62
CA MET A 304 -6.47 12.97 1.05
C MET A 304 -6.82 13.02 -0.44
N ARG A 305 -6.41 12.01 -1.20
CA ARG A 305 -6.72 11.90 -2.64
C ARG A 305 -8.21 11.75 -2.89
N GLU A 306 -8.91 10.96 -2.07
CA GLU A 306 -10.35 10.73 -2.22
C GLU A 306 -11.16 12.04 -2.15
N HIS A 307 -10.75 13.00 -1.33
CA HIS A 307 -11.40 14.31 -1.30
C HIS A 307 -11.30 15.09 -2.63
N CYS A 308 -10.19 14.95 -3.34
CA CYS A 308 -10.00 15.54 -4.66
C CYS A 308 -10.76 14.75 -5.73
N ILE A 309 -10.59 13.43 -5.71
CA ILE A 309 -11.16 12.50 -6.70
C ILE A 309 -12.69 12.54 -6.68
N SER A 310 -13.31 12.51 -5.49
CA SER A 310 -14.76 12.59 -5.36
C SER A 310 -15.33 13.88 -5.96
N LEU A 311 -14.66 15.02 -5.76
CA LEU A 311 -15.07 16.26 -6.38
C LEU A 311 -14.98 16.19 -7.92
N CYS A 312 -13.86 15.68 -8.45
CA CYS A 312 -13.67 15.53 -9.89
C CYS A 312 -14.69 14.57 -10.51
N ALA A 313 -14.94 13.44 -9.86
CA ALA A 313 -15.90 12.45 -10.32
C ALA A 313 -17.35 12.99 -10.36
N ALA A 314 -17.72 13.85 -9.41
CA ALA A 314 -19.04 14.50 -9.39
C ALA A 314 -19.29 15.44 -10.59
N TYR A 315 -18.25 15.84 -11.31
CA TYR A 315 -18.30 16.66 -12.52
C TYR A 315 -17.88 15.89 -13.78
N ASN A 316 -17.89 14.57 -13.76
CA ASN A 316 -17.47 13.71 -14.87
C ASN A 316 -16.06 14.07 -15.40
N ALA A 317 -15.13 14.41 -14.51
CA ALA A 317 -13.75 14.61 -14.90
C ALA A 317 -12.98 13.29 -14.87
N ARG A 318 -12.14 13.06 -15.88
CA ARG A 318 -11.15 11.99 -15.89
C ARG A 318 -10.07 12.32 -14.87
N VAL A 319 -9.77 11.41 -13.96
CA VAL A 319 -8.74 11.60 -12.95
C VAL A 319 -7.50 10.78 -13.31
N ARG A 320 -6.38 11.48 -13.37
CA ARG A 320 -5.04 10.90 -13.52
C ARG A 320 -4.22 11.27 -12.29
N ILE A 321 -3.64 10.30 -11.62
CA ILE A 321 -2.75 10.56 -10.48
C ILE A 321 -1.30 10.41 -10.96
N ILE A 322 -0.49 11.42 -10.66
CA ILE A 322 0.97 11.37 -10.84
C ILE A 322 1.59 11.26 -9.46
N TYR A 323 2.13 10.10 -9.17
CA TYR A 323 2.85 9.85 -7.93
C TYR A 323 4.34 10.03 -8.17
N VAL A 324 4.93 10.99 -7.45
CA VAL A 324 6.36 11.30 -7.55
C VAL A 324 7.05 10.92 -6.24
N GLU A 325 8.10 10.11 -6.37
CA GLU A 325 8.89 9.63 -5.23
C GLU A 325 10.37 9.88 -5.45
N ALA A 326 11.07 10.19 -4.35
CA ALA A 326 12.53 10.21 -4.27
C ALA A 326 12.98 9.17 -3.24
N GLY A 327 14.16 8.61 -3.42
CA GLY A 327 14.79 7.74 -2.43
C GLY A 327 15.03 8.48 -1.10
N ALA A 328 15.14 7.75 0.01
CA ALA A 328 15.24 8.31 1.35
C ALA A 328 16.40 9.30 1.50
N ALA A 329 17.59 8.91 1.04
CA ALA A 329 18.79 9.76 1.09
C ALA A 329 18.62 11.05 0.27
N ALA A 330 18.14 10.92 -0.99
CA ALA A 330 17.93 12.07 -1.87
C ALA A 330 16.85 13.03 -1.32
N LEU A 331 15.79 12.48 -0.68
CA LEU A 331 14.77 13.32 -0.06
C LEU A 331 15.33 14.10 1.12
N ALA A 332 16.13 13.46 1.97
CA ALA A 332 16.77 14.10 3.14
C ALA A 332 17.73 15.22 2.69
N GLU A 333 18.57 14.97 1.68
CA GLU A 333 19.49 15.96 1.12
C GLU A 333 18.75 17.17 0.53
N ARG A 334 17.72 16.92 -0.30
CA ARG A 334 16.90 18.00 -0.88
C ARG A 334 16.16 18.80 0.17
N ASN A 335 15.71 18.15 1.26
CA ASN A 335 15.05 18.86 2.35
C ASN A 335 16.02 19.73 3.13
N HIS A 336 17.26 19.26 3.32
CA HIS A 336 18.31 20.02 4.00
C HIS A 336 18.79 21.24 3.20
N SER A 337 18.87 21.13 1.87
CA SER A 337 19.34 22.20 0.98
C SER A 337 18.31 23.31 0.71
N ARG A 338 17.06 23.16 1.16
CA ARG A 338 16.01 24.17 0.98
C ARG A 338 16.09 25.27 2.03
N GLU A 339 15.92 26.53 1.61
CA GLU A 339 15.79 27.68 2.54
C GLU A 339 14.67 27.51 3.57
N LEU A 340 13.56 26.87 3.16
CA LEU A 340 12.43 26.51 4.00
C LEU A 340 12.26 24.99 3.99
N GLY A 341 13.19 24.29 4.61
CA GLY A 341 13.11 22.84 4.80
C GLY A 341 11.88 22.44 5.61
N VAL A 342 11.29 21.30 5.28
CA VAL A 342 10.17 20.74 6.05
C VAL A 342 10.75 20.08 7.33
N PRO A 343 10.23 20.40 8.52
CA PRO A 343 10.70 19.79 9.76
C PRO A 343 10.62 18.25 9.72
N PRO A 344 11.62 17.52 10.26
CA PRO A 344 11.63 16.06 10.27
C PRO A 344 10.36 15.43 10.85
N GLU A 345 9.79 16.04 11.89
CA GLU A 345 8.55 15.56 12.53
C GLU A 345 7.34 15.63 11.59
N VAL A 346 7.35 16.56 10.65
CA VAL A 346 6.29 16.66 9.62
C VAL A 346 6.47 15.55 8.59
N ILE A 347 7.71 15.29 8.17
CA ILE A 347 8.02 14.17 7.25
C ILE A 347 7.63 12.84 7.90
N ASN A 348 8.02 12.60 9.16
CA ASN A 348 7.67 11.39 9.90
C ASN A 348 6.15 11.20 10.02
N ARG A 349 5.38 12.27 10.27
CA ARG A 349 3.91 12.23 10.26
C ARG A 349 3.32 11.90 8.89
N LEU A 350 3.98 12.30 7.81
CA LEU A 350 3.56 11.97 6.46
C LEU A 350 3.87 10.50 6.14
N LEU A 351 5.06 10.01 6.51
CA LEU A 351 5.45 8.60 6.36
C LEU A 351 4.50 7.66 7.12
N ALA A 352 4.08 8.04 8.33
CA ALA A 352 3.10 7.27 9.11
C ALA A 352 1.70 7.16 8.45
N ARG A 353 1.45 7.89 7.34
CA ARG A 353 0.20 7.87 6.56
C ARG A 353 0.45 7.63 5.07
N TRP A 354 1.60 7.12 4.76
CA TRP A 354 2.05 6.98 3.40
C TRP A 354 1.38 5.80 2.70
N GLU A 355 0.49 6.13 1.80
CA GLU A 355 -0.23 5.18 0.95
C GLU A 355 -0.04 5.61 -0.52
N PRO A 356 0.92 5.04 -1.26
CA PRO A 356 1.02 5.27 -2.71
C PRO A 356 -0.31 5.00 -3.41
N PRO A 357 -0.67 5.78 -4.43
CA PRO A 357 -1.92 5.56 -5.15
C PRO A 357 -1.89 4.29 -5.98
N ASP A 358 -3.07 3.69 -6.15
CA ASP A 358 -3.28 2.52 -6.99
C ASP A 358 -4.42 2.70 -8.01
N LEU A 359 -4.56 1.73 -8.91
CA LEU A 359 -5.53 1.78 -9.99
C LEU A 359 -7.00 1.67 -9.52
N THR A 360 -7.26 1.42 -8.25
CA THR A 360 -8.63 1.44 -7.68
C THR A 360 -9.12 2.86 -7.38
N GLU A 361 -8.22 3.86 -7.39
CA GLU A 361 -8.53 5.24 -7.03
C GLU A 361 -8.87 6.12 -8.24
N ALA A 362 -8.26 5.88 -9.39
CA ALA A 362 -8.31 6.79 -10.53
C ALA A 362 -8.38 6.04 -11.88
N HIS A 363 -8.68 6.76 -12.95
CA HIS A 363 -8.63 6.23 -14.30
C HIS A 363 -7.21 5.81 -14.69
N ARG A 364 -6.22 6.61 -14.28
CA ARG A 364 -4.80 6.33 -14.54
C ARG A 364 -3.95 6.71 -13.34
N VAL A 365 -2.96 5.89 -13.04
CA VAL A 365 -1.94 6.17 -12.03
C VAL A 365 -0.57 5.98 -12.68
N GLU A 366 0.26 7.00 -12.60
CA GLU A 366 1.63 6.98 -13.09
C GLU A 366 2.59 7.19 -11.91
N THR A 367 3.61 6.36 -11.87
CA THR A 367 4.65 6.42 -10.84
C THR A 367 5.94 6.94 -11.45
N VAL A 368 6.49 7.98 -10.85
CA VAL A 368 7.76 8.61 -11.23
C VAL A 368 8.71 8.50 -10.05
N VAL A 369 9.58 7.51 -10.09
CA VAL A 369 10.62 7.30 -9.05
C VAL A 369 11.91 7.93 -9.50
N ARG A 370 12.46 8.80 -8.66
CA ARG A 370 13.76 9.47 -8.87
C ARG A 370 14.73 8.99 -7.79
N GLN A 371 15.76 8.32 -8.22
CA GLN A 371 16.86 7.91 -7.35
C GLN A 371 17.75 9.09 -6.98
#